data_4d844228d616396075ae49349b97839c
#
_entry.id   4d844228d616396075ae49349b97839c
#
_cell.length_a   1.000
_cell.length_b   1.000
_cell.length_c   1.000
_cell.angle_alpha   90.00
_cell.angle_beta   90.00
_cell.angle_gamma   90.00
#
_symmetry.space_group_name_H-M   'P 1'
#
loop_
_entity.id
_entity.type
_entity.pdbx_description
1 polymer ?
#
loop_
_entity_poly.entity_id
_entity_poly.type
_entity_poly.pdbx_seq_one_letter_code
_entity_poly.pdbx_strand_id
1 'polypeptide(L)'
;RDVERSRGLGDVYKRQIETGSGNCHIYVDESADIEMAANIIFNAKTQRIGVCNACESLVIHSGIINKALPVIKERLDTKNVEMRGDERAVIAANGVLPASDEDFAEEYLDYIISVKTVDSLDEAIRHINKYSTKHSEAIITQNQENANEFLARVDSSSVYVNASTRFTDGGEFGLGAEIGISTQKLHARGPMGLRELTTTKYLIYGNGQVR
;
A
#
# COMPACT_ATOMS: atom_id res chain seq x y z
N ARG A 1 3.72 -8.36 -18.28
CA ARG A 1 5.15 -8.12 -18.10
C ARG A 1 5.80 -9.40 -17.63
N ASP A 2 6.84 -9.81 -18.30
CA ASP A 2 7.58 -11.07 -18.27
C ASP A 2 8.07 -11.55 -16.90
N VAL A 3 7.18 -11.77 -15.95
CA VAL A 3 7.48 -12.53 -14.72
C VAL A 3 7.89 -13.98 -15.06
N GLU A 4 7.49 -14.48 -16.22
CA GLU A 4 7.83 -15.84 -16.65
C GLU A 4 9.26 -15.99 -17.17
N ARG A 5 9.93 -14.93 -17.61
CA ARG A 5 11.32 -14.98 -18.11
C ARG A 5 12.37 -15.13 -17.02
N SER A 6 12.02 -14.86 -15.77
CA SER A 6 12.89 -14.97 -14.60
C SER A 6 12.98 -16.39 -14.02
N ARG A 7 12.15 -17.32 -14.46
CA ARG A 7 12.04 -18.67 -13.90
C ARG A 7 12.97 -19.71 -14.55
N GLY A 8 14.05 -19.27 -15.19
CA GLY A 8 15.06 -20.16 -15.76
C GLY A 8 16.19 -20.48 -14.78
N LEU A 9 17.15 -21.30 -15.24
CA LEU A 9 18.38 -21.66 -14.51
C LEU A 9 19.17 -20.45 -13.94
N GLY A 10 18.92 -19.24 -14.46
CA GLY A 10 19.51 -17.99 -13.95
C GLY A 10 19.07 -17.65 -12.53
N ASP A 11 17.85 -18.00 -12.13
CA ASP A 11 17.30 -17.71 -10.80
C ASP A 11 17.92 -18.61 -9.71
N VAL A 12 18.43 -19.75 -10.08
CA VAL A 12 19.11 -20.69 -9.18
C VAL A 12 20.50 -20.19 -8.77
N TYR A 13 21.15 -19.40 -9.64
CA TYR A 13 22.54 -18.97 -9.44
C TYR A 13 22.70 -17.47 -9.16
N LYS A 14 21.65 -16.66 -9.35
CA LYS A 14 21.70 -15.21 -9.10
C LYS A 14 20.66 -14.85 -8.05
N ARG A 15 21.11 -14.17 -7.01
CA ARG A 15 20.22 -13.51 -6.06
C ARG A 15 19.45 -12.40 -6.77
N GLN A 16 18.14 -12.50 -6.80
CA GLN A 16 17.27 -11.44 -7.32
C GLN A 16 16.42 -10.90 -6.18
N ILE A 17 16.28 -9.60 -6.14
CA ILE A 17 15.32 -8.91 -5.30
C ILE A 17 14.33 -8.27 -6.26
N GLU A 18 13.10 -8.78 -6.24
CA GLU A 18 12.05 -8.29 -7.11
C GLU A 18 11.43 -7.02 -6.52
N THR A 19 11.32 -6.01 -7.36
CA THR A 19 10.51 -4.82 -7.11
C THR A 19 9.28 -4.91 -7.99
N GLY A 20 8.11 -5.08 -7.37
CA GLY A 20 6.84 -5.29 -8.09
C GLY A 20 6.01 -4.03 -8.26
N SER A 21 4.75 -4.23 -8.65
CA SER A 21 3.73 -3.20 -8.71
C SER A 21 3.26 -2.77 -7.31
N GLY A 22 2.65 -1.60 -7.21
CA GLY A 22 2.19 -0.99 -5.97
C GLY A 22 0.69 -0.70 -5.97
N ASN A 23 -0.18 -1.71 -5.84
CA ASN A 23 -1.61 -1.47 -5.55
C ASN A 23 -1.78 -1.20 -4.05
N CYS A 24 -1.53 0.04 -3.63
CA CYS A 24 -1.58 0.45 -2.23
C CYS A 24 -2.99 0.84 -1.82
N HIS A 25 -3.41 0.41 -0.61
CA HIS A 25 -4.75 0.66 -0.08
C HIS A 25 -4.72 1.61 1.11
N ILE A 26 -5.77 2.42 1.24
CA ILE A 26 -6.06 3.18 2.46
C ILE A 26 -7.45 2.77 2.96
N TYR A 27 -7.52 2.28 4.19
CA TYR A 27 -8.77 1.97 4.86
C TYR A 27 -9.21 3.14 5.75
N VAL A 28 -10.42 3.61 5.53
CA VAL A 28 -11.10 4.63 6.36
C VAL A 28 -12.04 3.91 7.30
N ASP A 29 -11.63 3.80 8.55
CA ASP A 29 -12.37 3.16 9.63
C ASP A 29 -13.62 3.97 10.06
N GLU A 30 -14.59 3.34 10.68
CA GLU A 30 -15.81 3.99 11.18
C GLU A 30 -15.50 5.18 12.11
N SER A 31 -14.44 5.07 12.90
CA SER A 31 -13.99 6.11 13.83
C SER A 31 -13.08 7.18 13.23
N ALA A 32 -12.84 7.16 11.91
CA ALA A 32 -11.89 8.05 11.26
C ALA A 32 -12.28 9.53 11.37
N ASP A 33 -11.27 10.38 11.54
CA ASP A 33 -11.42 11.83 11.27
C ASP A 33 -11.49 12.04 9.75
N ILE A 34 -12.60 12.57 9.27
CA ILE A 34 -12.88 12.69 7.83
C ILE A 34 -11.94 13.68 7.15
N GLU A 35 -11.62 14.81 7.79
CA GLU A 35 -10.72 15.79 7.22
C GLU A 35 -9.28 15.27 7.14
N MET A 36 -8.84 14.55 8.17
CA MET A 36 -7.56 13.83 8.15
C MET A 36 -7.54 12.81 7.01
N ALA A 37 -8.61 12.02 6.86
CA ALA A 37 -8.73 11.03 5.80
C ALA A 37 -8.63 11.68 4.41
N ALA A 38 -9.39 12.74 4.16
CA ALA A 38 -9.38 13.44 2.89
C ALA A 38 -7.98 14.02 2.56
N ASN A 39 -7.28 14.57 3.57
CA ASN A 39 -5.93 15.11 3.40
C ASN A 39 -4.91 14.02 3.06
N ILE A 40 -4.93 12.92 3.81
CA ILE A 40 -4.00 11.79 3.61
C ILE A 40 -4.24 11.15 2.24
N ILE A 41 -5.49 10.87 1.89
CA ILE A 41 -5.86 10.25 0.62
C ILE A 41 -5.50 11.17 -0.56
N PHE A 42 -5.79 12.46 -0.46
CA PHE A 42 -5.39 13.42 -1.48
C PHE A 42 -3.88 13.43 -1.69
N ASN A 43 -3.09 13.49 -0.62
CA ASN A 43 -1.64 13.40 -0.72
C ASN A 43 -1.19 12.07 -1.33
N ALA A 44 -1.72 10.95 -0.82
CA ALA A 44 -1.32 9.62 -1.25
C ALA A 44 -1.63 9.37 -2.73
N LYS A 45 -2.74 9.91 -3.26
CA LYS A 45 -3.12 9.72 -4.67
C LYS A 45 -2.50 10.75 -5.60
N THR A 46 -2.39 12.02 -5.19
CA THR A 46 -2.16 13.10 -6.17
C THR A 46 -0.77 13.73 -6.13
N GLN A 47 0.04 13.48 -5.11
CA GLN A 47 1.39 14.04 -5.01
C GLN A 47 2.28 13.54 -6.18
N ARG A 48 2.19 12.25 -6.50
CA ARG A 48 2.87 11.64 -7.63
C ARG A 48 2.17 10.33 -8.00
N ILE A 49 1.48 10.32 -9.13
CA ILE A 49 0.63 9.18 -9.53
C ILE A 49 1.39 7.97 -10.05
N GLY A 50 2.50 8.18 -10.75
CA GLY A 50 3.27 7.11 -11.43
C GLY A 50 4.32 6.43 -10.55
N VAL A 51 4.00 6.20 -9.26
CA VAL A 51 4.92 5.55 -8.31
C VAL A 51 4.20 4.48 -7.50
N CYS A 52 4.92 3.41 -7.15
CA CYS A 52 4.39 2.21 -6.52
C CYS A 52 3.80 2.41 -5.11
N ASN A 53 4.10 3.52 -4.42
CA ASN A 53 3.53 3.85 -3.11
C ASN A 53 2.37 4.85 -3.18
N ALA A 54 1.89 5.23 -4.39
CA ALA A 54 0.68 5.99 -4.56
C ALA A 54 -0.55 5.14 -4.16
N CYS A 55 -1.58 5.78 -3.59
CA CYS A 55 -2.81 5.09 -3.26
C CYS A 55 -3.59 4.77 -4.55
N GLU A 56 -3.92 3.50 -4.77
CA GLU A 56 -4.67 3.03 -5.92
C GLU A 56 -6.08 2.56 -5.52
N SER A 57 -6.29 2.20 -4.25
CA SER A 57 -7.55 1.67 -3.77
C SER A 57 -7.93 2.24 -2.40
N LEU A 58 -9.18 2.67 -2.27
CA LEU A 58 -9.79 3.05 -1.00
C LEU A 58 -10.69 1.93 -0.50
N VAL A 59 -10.64 1.68 0.80
CA VAL A 59 -11.59 0.82 1.50
C VAL A 59 -12.27 1.67 2.56
N ILE A 60 -13.60 1.76 2.58
CA ILE A 60 -14.32 2.66 3.47
C ILE A 60 -15.37 1.89 4.26
N HIS A 61 -15.39 2.07 5.59
CA HIS A 61 -16.41 1.47 6.45
C HIS A 61 -17.81 2.01 6.11
N SER A 62 -18.80 1.12 6.01
CA SER A 62 -20.19 1.48 5.64
C SER A 62 -20.85 2.48 6.62
N GLY A 63 -20.46 2.45 7.87
CA GLY A 63 -20.95 3.38 8.89
C GLY A 63 -20.58 4.86 8.65
N ILE A 64 -19.49 5.11 7.91
CA ILE A 64 -18.98 6.48 7.67
C ILE A 64 -19.05 6.90 6.19
N ILE A 65 -19.24 5.98 5.25
CA ILE A 65 -19.09 6.24 3.81
C ILE A 65 -19.93 7.43 3.32
N ASN A 66 -21.18 7.55 3.76
CA ASN A 66 -22.07 8.61 3.32
C ASN A 66 -21.62 10.03 3.75
N LYS A 67 -20.73 10.10 4.74
CA LYS A 67 -20.13 11.36 5.21
C LYS A 67 -18.71 11.55 4.65
N ALA A 68 -17.92 10.49 4.65
CA ALA A 68 -16.51 10.56 4.29
C ALA A 68 -16.30 10.63 2.76
N LEU A 69 -17.00 9.80 1.97
CA LEU A 69 -16.75 9.72 0.54
C LEU A 69 -17.05 11.01 -0.22
N PRO A 70 -18.13 11.78 0.07
CA PRO A 70 -18.35 13.07 -0.58
C PRO A 70 -17.22 14.07 -0.32
N VAL A 71 -16.70 14.15 0.90
CA VAL A 71 -15.60 15.07 1.29
C VAL A 71 -14.29 14.65 0.61
N ILE A 72 -13.98 13.34 0.60
CA ILE A 72 -12.82 12.80 -0.08
C ILE A 72 -12.91 13.09 -1.59
N LYS A 73 -14.09 12.84 -2.18
CA LYS A 73 -14.33 13.07 -3.60
C LYS A 73 -14.17 14.54 -3.99
N GLU A 74 -14.79 15.46 -3.25
CA GLU A 74 -14.67 16.90 -3.50
C GLU A 74 -13.18 17.32 -3.57
N ARG A 75 -12.34 16.79 -2.68
CA ARG A 75 -10.92 17.09 -2.67
C ARG A 75 -10.19 16.47 -3.86
N LEU A 76 -10.47 15.22 -4.20
CA LEU A 76 -9.87 14.51 -5.34
C LEU A 76 -10.32 15.12 -6.68
N ASP A 77 -11.53 15.64 -6.78
CA ASP A 77 -12.06 16.31 -7.97
C ASP A 77 -11.24 17.55 -8.35
N THR A 78 -10.56 18.21 -7.41
CA THR A 78 -9.65 19.33 -7.69
C THR A 78 -8.47 18.92 -8.58
N LYS A 79 -8.20 17.63 -8.71
CA LYS A 79 -7.19 17.00 -9.58
C LYS A 79 -7.78 16.11 -10.66
N ASN A 80 -9.10 16.15 -10.84
CA ASN A 80 -9.85 15.32 -11.79
C ASN A 80 -9.60 13.81 -11.61
N VAL A 81 -9.51 13.34 -10.35
CA VAL A 81 -9.34 11.91 -10.07
C VAL A 81 -10.66 11.20 -10.33
N GLU A 82 -10.66 10.24 -11.27
CA GLU A 82 -11.78 9.36 -11.52
C GLU A 82 -11.89 8.33 -10.38
N MET A 83 -13.09 8.19 -9.84
CA MET A 83 -13.37 7.22 -8.79
C MET A 83 -14.26 6.10 -9.33
N ARG A 84 -13.85 4.84 -9.16
CA ARG A 84 -14.60 3.64 -9.53
C ARG A 84 -14.95 2.89 -8.26
N GLY A 85 -16.23 2.72 -7.97
CA GLY A 85 -16.67 2.17 -6.69
C GLY A 85 -17.68 1.03 -6.81
N ASP A 86 -17.81 0.27 -5.73
CA ASP A 86 -18.91 -0.68 -5.61
C ASP A 86 -20.29 0.05 -5.55
N GLU A 87 -21.37 -0.70 -5.60
CA GLU A 87 -22.72 -0.14 -5.64
C GLU A 87 -22.98 0.85 -4.49
N ARG A 88 -22.48 0.59 -3.28
CA ARG A 88 -22.65 1.47 -2.11
C ARG A 88 -21.85 2.78 -2.27
N ALA A 89 -20.68 2.71 -2.85
CA ALA A 89 -19.87 3.91 -3.12
C ALA A 89 -20.50 4.78 -4.21
N VAL A 90 -21.05 4.18 -5.27
CA VAL A 90 -21.79 4.88 -6.34
C VAL A 90 -23.00 5.63 -5.77
N ILE A 91 -23.72 5.02 -4.82
CA ILE A 91 -24.87 5.66 -4.16
C ILE A 91 -24.41 6.79 -3.21
N ALA A 92 -23.28 6.61 -2.52
CA ALA A 92 -22.82 7.53 -1.48
C ALA A 92 -22.29 8.87 -2.04
N ALA A 93 -21.78 8.90 -3.28
CA ALA A 93 -21.24 10.13 -3.86
C ALA A 93 -21.49 10.20 -5.37
N ASN A 94 -22.10 11.32 -5.83
CA ASN A 94 -22.33 11.57 -7.24
C ASN A 94 -21.01 11.61 -8.04
N GLY A 95 -21.02 10.98 -9.23
CA GLY A 95 -19.87 10.96 -10.13
C GLY A 95 -18.83 9.89 -9.81
N VAL A 96 -19.11 8.99 -8.87
CA VAL A 96 -18.39 7.72 -8.74
C VAL A 96 -18.94 6.76 -9.79
N LEU A 97 -18.07 6.16 -10.60
CA LEU A 97 -18.42 5.21 -11.64
C LEU A 97 -18.50 3.79 -11.05
N PRO A 98 -19.30 2.88 -11.62
CA PRO A 98 -19.28 1.48 -11.19
C PRO A 98 -17.91 0.83 -11.44
N ALA A 99 -17.40 0.14 -10.42
CA ALA A 99 -16.20 -0.67 -10.51
C ALA A 99 -16.52 -2.11 -10.94
N SER A 100 -15.59 -2.72 -11.68
CA SER A 100 -15.52 -4.17 -11.88
C SER A 100 -14.64 -4.83 -10.80
N ASP A 101 -14.60 -6.16 -10.75
CA ASP A 101 -13.70 -6.86 -9.80
C ASP A 101 -12.22 -6.63 -10.11
N GLU A 102 -11.89 -6.40 -11.38
CA GLU A 102 -10.54 -6.11 -11.85
C GLU A 102 -10.04 -4.75 -11.32
N ASP A 103 -10.92 -3.76 -11.19
CA ASP A 103 -10.58 -2.43 -10.69
C ASP A 103 -9.98 -2.45 -9.28
N PHE A 104 -10.33 -3.44 -8.44
CA PHE A 104 -9.77 -3.57 -7.09
C PHE A 104 -8.35 -4.16 -7.08
N ALA A 105 -7.91 -4.79 -8.17
CA ALA A 105 -6.58 -5.37 -8.30
C ALA A 105 -5.63 -4.51 -9.15
N GLU A 106 -6.14 -3.43 -9.76
CA GLU A 106 -5.39 -2.65 -10.74
C GLU A 106 -4.47 -1.62 -10.07
N GLU A 107 -3.25 -1.52 -10.57
CA GLU A 107 -2.35 -0.40 -10.34
C GLU A 107 -2.50 0.56 -11.52
N TYR A 108 -3.33 1.58 -11.37
CA TYR A 108 -3.69 2.49 -12.46
C TYR A 108 -2.54 3.37 -12.95
N LEU A 109 -1.66 3.79 -12.03
CA LEU A 109 -0.59 4.76 -12.31
C LEU A 109 -1.10 6.06 -12.95
N ASP A 110 -2.36 6.39 -12.73
CA ASP A 110 -3.09 7.51 -13.29
C ASP A 110 -4.00 8.15 -12.24
N TYR A 111 -4.69 9.24 -12.57
CA TYR A 111 -5.70 9.88 -11.76
C TYR A 111 -7.00 9.05 -11.71
N ILE A 112 -6.87 7.77 -11.36
CA ILE A 112 -7.97 6.82 -11.16
C ILE A 112 -7.77 6.13 -9.81
N ILE A 113 -8.85 5.90 -9.06
CA ILE A 113 -8.81 5.21 -7.78
C ILE A 113 -10.05 4.34 -7.60
N SER A 114 -9.86 3.10 -7.11
CA SER A 114 -10.98 2.24 -6.76
C SER A 114 -11.52 2.52 -5.35
N VAL A 115 -12.80 2.23 -5.11
CA VAL A 115 -13.47 2.44 -3.82
C VAL A 115 -14.28 1.21 -3.45
N LYS A 116 -13.91 0.54 -2.37
CA LYS A 116 -14.62 -0.60 -1.79
C LYS A 116 -15.30 -0.24 -0.47
N THR A 117 -16.56 -0.60 -0.32
CA THR A 117 -17.28 -0.46 0.94
C THR A 117 -17.24 -1.77 1.72
N VAL A 118 -16.98 -1.70 3.02
CA VAL A 118 -16.91 -2.84 3.94
C VAL A 118 -17.71 -2.61 5.21
N ASP A 119 -18.14 -3.67 5.87
CA ASP A 119 -18.97 -3.57 7.08
C ASP A 119 -18.19 -3.85 8.39
N SER A 120 -16.89 -4.13 8.27
CA SER A 120 -16.03 -4.36 9.44
C SER A 120 -14.55 -4.21 9.08
N LEU A 121 -13.72 -4.01 10.11
CA LEU A 121 -12.26 -4.06 10.01
C LEU A 121 -11.77 -5.41 9.43
N ASP A 122 -12.39 -6.51 9.84
CA ASP A 122 -12.01 -7.85 9.36
C ASP A 122 -12.27 -8.02 7.86
N GLU A 123 -13.37 -7.46 7.35
CA GLU A 123 -13.64 -7.43 5.90
C GLU A 123 -12.63 -6.55 5.15
N ALA A 124 -12.28 -5.38 5.72
CA ALA A 124 -11.25 -4.51 5.15
C ALA A 124 -9.90 -5.22 5.03
N ILE A 125 -9.45 -5.89 6.11
CA ILE A 125 -8.20 -6.64 6.12
C ILE A 125 -8.23 -7.79 5.10
N ARG A 126 -9.33 -8.53 4.99
CA ARG A 126 -9.47 -9.59 3.97
C ARG A 126 -9.40 -9.04 2.56
N HIS A 127 -10.09 -7.93 2.28
CA HIS A 127 -10.07 -7.28 0.98
C HIS A 127 -8.65 -6.81 0.63
N ILE A 128 -7.99 -6.09 1.51
CA ILE A 128 -6.64 -5.59 1.33
C ILE A 128 -5.66 -6.76 1.10
N ASN A 129 -5.66 -7.77 1.96
CA ASN A 129 -4.76 -8.92 1.81
C ASN A 129 -4.99 -9.73 0.52
N LYS A 130 -6.20 -9.65 -0.07
CA LYS A 130 -6.54 -10.30 -1.34
C LYS A 130 -6.03 -9.52 -2.54
N TYR A 131 -6.21 -8.20 -2.56
CA TYR A 131 -5.99 -7.37 -3.75
C TYR A 131 -4.68 -6.56 -3.72
N SER A 132 -4.13 -6.33 -2.55
CA SER A 132 -2.86 -5.63 -2.38
C SER A 132 -1.69 -6.40 -2.99
N THR A 133 -0.75 -5.65 -3.54
CA THR A 133 0.56 -6.16 -3.95
C THR A 133 1.53 -6.33 -2.77
N LYS A 134 1.06 -6.10 -1.54
CA LYS A 134 1.84 -6.18 -0.27
C LYS A 134 2.92 -5.12 -0.16
N HIS A 135 2.67 -3.97 -0.74
CA HIS A 135 3.61 -2.86 -0.79
C HIS A 135 3.42 -1.93 0.42
N SER A 136 2.38 -1.10 0.43
CA SER A 136 2.16 -0.09 1.46
C SER A 136 0.67 0.12 1.71
N GLU A 137 0.24 -0.07 2.94
CA GLU A 137 -1.17 0.02 3.33
C GLU A 137 -1.34 0.96 4.52
N ALA A 138 -2.47 1.64 4.60
CA ALA A 138 -2.76 2.53 5.71
C ALA A 138 -4.16 2.32 6.26
N ILE A 139 -4.32 2.53 7.57
CA ILE A 139 -5.61 2.72 8.21
C ILE A 139 -5.72 4.15 8.72
N ILE A 140 -6.89 4.77 8.57
CA ILE A 140 -7.22 6.03 9.20
C ILE A 140 -8.30 5.76 10.24
N THR A 141 -7.96 5.97 11.51
CA THR A 141 -8.80 5.59 12.65
C THR A 141 -8.48 6.41 13.89
N GLN A 142 -9.45 6.59 14.77
CA GLN A 142 -9.28 7.08 16.13
C GLN A 142 -9.33 5.94 17.15
N ASN A 143 -9.60 4.70 16.70
CA ASN A 143 -9.66 3.52 17.55
C ASN A 143 -8.30 2.81 17.59
N GLN A 144 -7.64 2.85 18.76
CA GLN A 144 -6.31 2.25 18.95
C GLN A 144 -6.32 0.71 18.82
N GLU A 145 -7.43 0.05 19.16
CA GLU A 145 -7.53 -1.42 19.02
C GLU A 145 -7.59 -1.79 17.53
N ASN A 146 -8.41 -1.08 16.74
CA ASN A 146 -8.48 -1.26 15.29
C ASN A 146 -7.14 -0.97 14.62
N ALA A 147 -6.43 0.09 15.06
CA ALA A 147 -5.10 0.41 14.57
C ALA A 147 -4.11 -0.75 14.81
N ASN A 148 -4.06 -1.28 16.04
CA ASN A 148 -3.16 -2.37 16.40
C ASN A 148 -3.51 -3.67 15.65
N GLU A 149 -4.78 -3.99 15.49
CA GLU A 149 -5.24 -5.17 14.76
C GLU A 149 -4.89 -5.06 13.27
N PHE A 150 -5.10 -3.89 12.66
CA PHE A 150 -4.74 -3.63 11.28
C PHE A 150 -3.23 -3.81 11.05
N LEU A 151 -2.39 -3.18 11.90
CA LEU A 151 -0.94 -3.32 11.84
C LEU A 151 -0.46 -4.77 11.95
N ALA A 152 -1.12 -5.58 12.78
CA ALA A 152 -0.73 -6.97 13.01
C ALA A 152 -1.15 -7.92 11.87
N ARG A 153 -2.29 -7.64 11.21
CA ARG A 153 -2.94 -8.59 10.29
C ARG A 153 -2.79 -8.26 8.81
N VAL A 154 -2.47 -7.02 8.47
CA VAL A 154 -2.21 -6.63 7.08
C VAL A 154 -0.80 -7.07 6.69
N ASP A 155 -0.71 -7.90 5.64
CA ASP A 155 0.56 -8.49 5.18
C ASP A 155 1.19 -7.64 4.09
N SER A 156 1.71 -6.48 4.45
CA SER A 156 2.43 -5.58 3.54
C SER A 156 3.82 -5.19 4.06
N SER A 157 4.68 -4.70 3.19
CA SER A 157 6.05 -4.33 3.57
C SER A 157 6.07 -3.10 4.49
N SER A 158 5.09 -2.22 4.34
CA SER A 158 4.89 -1.05 5.19
C SER A 158 3.41 -0.90 5.52
N VAL A 159 3.09 -0.75 6.80
CA VAL A 159 1.72 -0.57 7.27
C VAL A 159 1.65 0.65 8.18
N TYR A 160 0.71 1.55 7.91
CA TYR A 160 0.62 2.86 8.54
C TYR A 160 -0.67 3.06 9.32
N VAL A 161 -0.60 3.85 10.36
CA VAL A 161 -1.76 4.41 11.04
C VAL A 161 -1.73 5.92 10.88
N ASN A 162 -2.81 6.50 10.36
CA ASN A 162 -3.00 7.95 10.19
C ASN A 162 -1.85 8.66 9.45
N ALA A 163 -1.28 7.99 8.44
CA ALA A 163 -0.22 8.55 7.61
C ALA A 163 -0.37 8.12 6.15
N SER A 164 0.21 8.90 5.25
CA SER A 164 0.20 8.64 3.81
C SER A 164 1.12 7.48 3.45
N THR A 165 0.70 6.63 2.51
CA THR A 165 1.53 5.56 1.93
C THR A 165 2.77 6.11 1.21
N ARG A 166 2.78 7.41 0.86
CA ARG A 166 3.92 8.10 0.24
C ARG A 166 5.17 8.15 1.12
N PHE A 167 5.05 7.89 2.41
CA PHE A 167 6.21 7.77 3.31
C PHE A 167 7.04 6.49 3.10
N THR A 168 6.56 5.51 2.32
CA THR A 168 7.37 4.34 1.96
C THR A 168 8.43 4.75 0.93
N ASP A 169 9.51 5.29 1.41
CA ASP A 169 10.60 5.86 0.62
C ASP A 169 11.91 5.72 1.39
N GLY A 170 12.99 5.33 0.68
CA GLY A 170 14.30 5.12 1.29
C GLY A 170 14.91 6.38 1.90
N GLY A 171 14.61 7.55 1.34
CA GLY A 171 15.02 8.84 1.90
C GLY A 171 14.28 9.15 3.20
N GLU A 172 12.95 8.99 3.20
CA GLU A 172 12.09 9.19 4.38
C GLU A 172 12.43 8.21 5.51
N PHE A 173 12.80 6.98 5.18
CA PHE A 173 13.22 5.95 6.16
C PHE A 173 14.68 6.10 6.62
N GLY A 174 15.39 7.13 6.14
CA GLY A 174 16.77 7.39 6.56
C GLY A 174 17.81 6.42 5.99
N LEU A 175 17.50 5.73 4.89
CA LEU A 175 18.42 4.79 4.23
C LEU A 175 19.44 5.49 3.30
N GLY A 176 19.33 6.82 3.15
CA GLY A 176 20.20 7.65 2.34
C GLY A 176 19.96 7.58 0.84
N ALA A 177 19.38 6.51 0.35
CA ALA A 177 18.98 6.31 -1.06
C ALA A 177 17.91 5.23 -1.15
N GLU A 178 17.24 5.16 -2.29
CA GLU A 178 16.35 4.05 -2.63
C GLU A 178 16.70 3.49 -4.00
N ILE A 179 16.88 2.16 -4.05
CA ILE A 179 17.08 1.43 -5.31
C ILE A 179 15.73 0.91 -5.82
N GLY A 180 14.83 0.64 -4.90
CA GLY A 180 13.48 0.18 -5.13
C GLY A 180 12.84 -0.31 -3.84
N ILE A 181 11.58 -0.71 -3.92
CA ILE A 181 10.81 -1.22 -2.79
C ILE A 181 10.44 -2.67 -3.07
N SER A 182 10.89 -3.59 -2.22
CA SER A 182 10.62 -5.02 -2.37
C SER A 182 9.46 -5.47 -1.50
N THR A 183 8.59 -6.30 -2.06
CA THR A 183 7.52 -6.97 -1.34
C THR A 183 7.86 -8.43 -0.98
N GLN A 184 9.07 -8.89 -1.29
CA GLN A 184 9.55 -10.24 -0.97
C GLN A 184 9.70 -10.45 0.54
N LYS A 185 9.61 -11.71 0.98
CA LYS A 185 9.74 -12.10 2.40
C LYS A 185 11.07 -12.76 2.74
N LEU A 186 11.80 -13.26 1.75
CA LEU A 186 13.04 -14.04 1.95
C LEU A 186 14.33 -13.20 1.92
N HIS A 187 14.25 -11.95 1.54
CA HIS A 187 15.36 -11.01 1.42
C HIS A 187 15.00 -9.67 2.03
N ALA A 188 15.61 -8.60 1.53
CA ALA A 188 15.19 -7.25 1.86
C ALA A 188 13.69 -7.08 1.54
N ARG A 189 12.95 -6.48 2.43
CA ARG A 189 11.53 -6.16 2.32
C ARG A 189 11.30 -4.68 2.63
N GLY A 190 10.47 -4.02 1.83
CA GLY A 190 10.28 -2.57 1.89
C GLY A 190 11.34 -1.81 1.10
N PRO A 191 11.53 -0.51 1.38
CA PRO A 191 12.55 0.30 0.74
C PRO A 191 13.95 -0.28 0.93
N MET A 192 14.75 -0.28 -0.15
CA MET A 192 16.10 -0.82 -0.17
C MET A 192 17.11 0.27 -0.47
N GLY A 193 18.09 0.40 0.42
CA GLY A 193 19.22 1.30 0.26
C GLY A 193 20.52 0.58 -0.08
N LEU A 194 21.64 1.20 0.25
CA LEU A 194 22.99 0.67 -0.02
C LEU A 194 23.26 -0.65 0.72
N ARG A 195 22.71 -0.81 1.92
CA ARG A 195 22.93 -1.98 2.78
C ARG A 195 22.46 -3.27 2.12
N GLU A 196 21.35 -3.26 1.42
CA GLU A 196 20.74 -4.42 0.78
C GLU A 196 21.55 -4.92 -0.42
N LEU A 197 22.44 -4.08 -0.97
CA LEU A 197 23.39 -4.44 -2.04
C LEU A 197 24.66 -5.12 -1.52
N THR A 198 24.82 -5.19 -0.21
CA THR A 198 26.04 -5.75 0.42
C THR A 198 25.75 -7.03 1.15
N THR A 199 26.78 -7.74 1.55
CA THR A 199 26.69 -8.94 2.39
C THR A 199 27.81 -8.96 3.39
N THR A 200 27.69 -9.82 4.38
CA THR A 200 28.71 -10.01 5.43
C THR A 200 29.65 -11.16 5.07
N LYS A 201 30.92 -11.00 5.46
CA LYS A 201 31.95 -12.04 5.46
C LYS A 201 32.56 -12.10 6.84
N TYR A 202 32.62 -13.27 7.42
CA TYR A 202 33.28 -13.50 8.71
C TYR A 202 34.78 -13.71 8.49
N LEU A 203 35.60 -12.93 9.17
CA LEU A 203 37.04 -13.13 9.22
C LEU A 203 37.39 -13.70 10.59
N ILE A 204 37.88 -14.92 10.61
CA ILE A 204 38.14 -15.68 11.83
C ILE A 204 39.66 -15.95 11.95
N TYR A 205 40.26 -15.43 12.98
CA TYR A 205 41.67 -15.65 13.30
C TYR A 205 41.76 -16.64 14.47
N GLY A 206 42.33 -17.81 14.20
CA GLY A 206 42.55 -18.85 15.22
C GLY A 206 43.98 -18.95 15.63
N ASN A 207 44.20 -19.56 16.81
CA ASN A 207 45.53 -19.90 17.36
C ASN A 207 45.50 -21.37 17.82
N GLY A 208 45.07 -22.30 16.94
CA GLY A 208 45.07 -23.72 17.22
C GLY A 208 43.83 -24.26 17.96
N GLN A 209 42.73 -23.49 18.04
CA GLN A 209 41.50 -23.99 18.64
C GLN A 209 40.90 -25.16 17.83
N VAL A 210 40.47 -26.18 18.56
CA VAL A 210 39.74 -27.36 18.02
C VAL A 210 38.36 -27.45 18.68
N ARG A 211 37.44 -28.12 18.01
CA ARG A 211 36.08 -28.39 18.50
C ARG A 211 35.93 -29.89 18.82
#